data_9a088219fe40ebb1111bf68cddb0a5e9
#
_entry.id   9a088219fe40ebb1111bf68cddb0a5e9
#
_cell.length_a   1.000
_cell.length_b   1.000
_cell.length_c   1.000
_cell.angle_alpha   90.00
_cell.angle_beta   90.00
_cell.angle_gamma   90.00
#
_symmetry.space_group_name_H-M   'P 1'
#
loop_
_entity.id
_entity.type
_entity.pdbx_description
1 polymer ?
#
loop_
_entity_poly.entity_id
_entity_poly.type
_entity_poly.pdbx_seq_one_letter_code
_entity_poly.pdbx_strand_id
1 'polypeptide(L)'
;MYLYARDDVPVTIYYAYKQSEADEQGDSVQASTGWETMLSAIICAGFCITGTWPMRTEMTNRSVASNTNALASSIVLVCRKRAQDAPSCTRRTFLAELRRELRPALTRMQTSNIAPVDLAQASIGPGMAVYSRYAKVLEADGSELSIRKALQIINQELDAYFTEQEGAIDEASRVCIALYSQYAFNELSFGEADVLARAKNTSIAALVRLELASAKQGSVHLLDRPELPAFTARSEESLWLVTQQVVQALQEQGVKGCATIVSSLRRIAPDSVKALAYRLYSLADQKGWTQEAYVYNSLVVAWNDIQTKALDTSKTERRQGSLLDFGA
;
A
#
# COMPACT_ATOMS: atom_id res chain seq x y z
N MET A 1 4.76 -2.05 34.95
CA MET A 1 4.91 -0.91 34.02
C MET A 1 3.93 0.24 34.33
N TYR A 2 2.61 0.03 34.37
CA TYR A 2 1.60 1.07 34.56
C TYR A 2 1.81 1.92 35.87
N LEU A 3 2.08 1.24 37.00
CA LEU A 3 2.29 1.93 38.29
C LEU A 3 3.49 2.88 38.29
N TYR A 4 4.51 2.61 37.49
CA TYR A 4 5.74 3.41 37.43
C TYR A 4 5.79 4.39 36.26
N ALA A 5 4.83 4.28 35.33
CA ALA A 5 4.75 5.18 34.19
C ALA A 5 4.30 6.57 34.69
N ARG A 6 4.90 7.61 34.15
CA ARG A 6 4.48 9.00 34.39
C ARG A 6 3.29 9.34 33.49
N ASP A 7 2.47 10.30 33.92
CA ASP A 7 1.29 10.72 33.15
C ASP A 7 1.65 11.77 32.09
N ASP A 8 2.73 12.51 32.28
CA ASP A 8 3.18 13.61 31.41
C ASP A 8 4.04 13.15 30.23
N VAL A 9 4.61 11.92 30.27
CA VAL A 9 5.46 11.38 29.20
C VAL A 9 4.92 10.06 28.65
N PRO A 10 5.15 9.76 27.35
CA PRO A 10 4.76 8.47 26.79
C PRO A 10 5.69 7.34 27.26
N VAL A 11 5.15 6.14 27.28
CA VAL A 11 5.89 4.90 27.39
C VAL A 11 6.13 4.38 25.98
N THR A 12 7.38 4.05 25.67
CA THR A 12 7.78 3.52 24.35
C THR A 12 8.11 2.04 24.49
N ILE A 13 7.47 1.21 23.67
CA ILE A 13 7.66 -0.24 23.64
C ILE A 13 8.21 -0.61 22.28
N TYR A 14 9.39 -1.24 22.25
CA TYR A 14 9.99 -1.78 21.04
C TYR A 14 9.57 -3.24 20.89
N TYR A 15 8.90 -3.56 19.80
CA TYR A 15 8.44 -4.89 19.50
C TYR A 15 9.01 -5.35 18.17
N ALA A 16 9.86 -6.40 18.21
CA ALA A 16 10.33 -7.05 17.01
C ALA A 16 9.27 -8.05 16.55
N TYR A 17 8.57 -7.73 15.48
CA TYR A 17 7.58 -8.59 14.88
C TYR A 17 8.27 -9.58 13.92
N LYS A 18 8.16 -10.87 14.21
CA LYS A 18 8.48 -11.91 13.26
C LYS A 18 7.16 -12.40 12.68
N GLN A 19 6.95 -12.20 11.39
CA GLN A 19 5.85 -12.86 10.70
C GLN A 19 6.12 -14.36 10.81
N SER A 20 5.51 -15.01 11.79
CA SER A 20 5.57 -16.47 11.89
C SER A 20 4.89 -17.01 10.64
N GLU A 21 5.53 -18.00 10.07
CA GLU A 21 5.10 -18.83 8.98
C GLU A 21 3.58 -18.88 8.87
N ALA A 22 3.05 -18.48 7.70
CA ALA A 22 1.65 -18.61 7.40
C ALA A 22 1.30 -20.09 7.63
N ASP A 23 0.46 -20.36 8.62
CA ASP A 23 -0.17 -21.66 8.75
C ASP A 23 -0.87 -21.97 7.43
N GLU A 24 -0.64 -23.18 6.91
CA GLU A 24 -1.07 -23.71 5.61
C GLU A 24 -2.60 -23.77 5.41
N GLN A 25 -3.38 -23.01 6.15
CA GLN A 25 -4.82 -22.89 6.01
C GLN A 25 -5.19 -21.48 5.59
N GLY A 26 -5.42 -21.34 4.31
CA GLY A 26 -5.80 -20.27 3.43
C GLY A 26 -6.82 -19.20 3.89
N ASP A 27 -6.66 -18.59 5.05
CA ASP A 27 -7.44 -17.43 5.46
C ASP A 27 -6.46 -16.23 5.61
N SER A 28 -6.38 -15.47 4.53
CA SER A 28 -5.62 -14.23 4.42
C SER A 28 -6.15 -13.21 5.43
N VAL A 29 -5.24 -12.70 6.29
CA VAL A 29 -5.45 -11.68 7.33
C VAL A 29 -5.67 -12.25 8.73
N GLN A 30 -4.83 -13.19 9.17
CA GLN A 30 -4.62 -13.36 10.59
C GLN A 30 -3.58 -12.33 11.05
N ALA A 31 -4.06 -11.28 11.75
CA ALA A 31 -3.20 -10.55 12.68
C ALA A 31 -2.54 -11.62 13.55
N SER A 32 -1.19 -11.71 13.52
CA SER A 32 -0.53 -12.81 14.23
C SER A 32 -0.98 -12.81 15.68
N THR A 33 -1.21 -13.99 16.22
CA THR A 33 -1.62 -14.19 17.62
C THR A 33 -0.70 -13.45 18.61
N GLY A 34 0.57 -13.30 18.26
CA GLY A 34 1.54 -12.53 19.05
C GLY A 34 1.25 -11.03 19.09
N TRP A 35 0.83 -10.46 17.97
CA TRP A 35 0.49 -9.03 17.89
C TRP A 35 -0.80 -8.71 18.65
N GLU A 36 -1.83 -9.51 18.49
CA GLU A 36 -3.07 -9.41 19.24
C GLU A 36 -2.82 -9.52 20.75
N THR A 37 -2.01 -10.49 21.16
CA THR A 37 -1.65 -10.71 22.56
C THR A 37 -0.90 -9.51 23.14
N MET A 38 0.05 -8.93 22.40
CA MET A 38 0.81 -7.76 22.84
C MET A 38 -0.08 -6.53 22.99
N LEU A 39 -0.93 -6.23 22.01
CA LEU A 39 -1.88 -5.13 22.08
C LEU A 39 -2.87 -5.31 23.24
N SER A 40 -3.38 -6.55 23.41
CA SER A 40 -4.27 -6.88 24.51
C SER A 40 -3.62 -6.61 25.87
N ALA A 41 -2.38 -7.06 26.04
CA ALA A 41 -1.65 -6.85 27.29
C ALA A 41 -1.46 -5.34 27.60
N ILE A 42 -1.14 -4.53 26.60
CA ILE A 42 -0.96 -3.07 26.75
C ILE A 42 -2.28 -2.40 27.16
N ILE A 43 -3.38 -2.73 26.46
CA ILE A 43 -4.70 -2.11 26.67
C ILE A 43 -5.31 -2.57 28.02
N CYS A 44 -5.19 -3.86 28.37
CA CYS A 44 -5.62 -4.39 29.66
C CYS A 44 -4.82 -3.81 30.82
N ALA A 45 -3.55 -3.47 30.60
CA ALA A 45 -2.73 -2.77 31.61
C ALA A 45 -3.13 -1.30 31.82
N GLY A 46 -4.13 -0.79 31.08
CA GLY A 46 -4.65 0.57 31.24
C GLY A 46 -3.95 1.63 30.37
N PHE A 47 -3.19 1.21 29.37
CA PHE A 47 -2.60 2.13 28.39
C PHE A 47 -3.51 2.33 27.17
N CYS A 48 -3.43 3.51 26.57
CA CYS A 48 -3.87 3.78 25.22
C CYS A 48 -2.66 3.88 24.29
N ILE A 49 -2.84 3.43 23.05
CA ILE A 49 -1.82 3.52 22.00
C ILE A 49 -2.01 4.88 21.33
N THR A 50 -0.96 5.69 21.26
CA THR A 50 -1.01 7.04 20.68
C THR A 50 -0.24 7.14 19.37
N GLY A 51 0.56 6.15 19.03
CA GLY A 51 1.28 6.07 17.76
C GLY A 51 2.04 4.78 17.60
N THR A 52 2.33 4.44 16.35
CA THR A 52 3.23 3.36 15.97
C THR A 52 4.22 3.86 14.91
N TRP A 53 5.44 3.38 15.00
CA TRP A 53 6.51 3.74 14.08
C TRP A 53 7.22 2.47 13.62
N PRO A 54 7.09 2.08 12.35
CA PRO A 54 7.91 1.02 11.80
C PRO A 54 9.36 1.50 11.74
N MET A 55 10.28 0.70 12.25
CA MET A 55 11.72 0.98 12.23
C MET A 55 12.45 -0.17 11.56
N ARG A 56 13.22 0.12 10.54
CA ARG A 56 14.12 -0.85 9.93
C ARG A 56 15.31 -1.07 10.85
N THR A 57 15.35 -2.18 11.56
CA THR A 57 16.42 -2.54 12.49
C THR A 57 17.36 -3.59 11.91
N GLU A 58 17.06 -4.18 10.77
CA GLU A 58 17.90 -5.21 10.15
C GLU A 58 18.84 -4.60 9.11
N MET A 59 20.12 -4.99 9.19
CA MET A 59 21.13 -4.59 8.20
C MET A 59 20.82 -5.23 6.84
N THR A 60 21.02 -4.47 5.78
CA THR A 60 20.87 -4.86 4.36
C THR A 60 21.75 -6.03 3.93
N ASN A 61 22.62 -6.55 4.79
CA ASN A 61 23.63 -7.57 4.47
C ASN A 61 23.25 -9.00 4.84
N ARG A 62 21.99 -9.31 5.22
CA ARG A 62 21.58 -10.71 5.38
C ARG A 62 21.32 -11.31 4.00
N SER A 63 22.20 -12.24 3.61
CA SER A 63 22.11 -13.02 2.37
C SER A 63 20.83 -13.87 2.21
N VAL A 64 19.95 -13.90 3.18
CA VAL A 64 18.64 -14.58 3.16
C VAL A 64 17.49 -13.64 2.77
N ALA A 65 17.71 -12.32 2.77
CA ALA A 65 16.66 -11.31 2.50
C ALA A 65 16.66 -10.78 1.06
N SER A 66 17.53 -11.28 0.18
CA SER A 66 17.72 -10.67 -1.15
C SER A 66 16.60 -10.94 -2.15
N ASN A 67 15.51 -11.64 -1.79
CA ASN A 67 14.34 -11.85 -2.66
C ASN A 67 13.05 -12.15 -1.88
N THR A 68 12.93 -11.72 -0.62
CA THR A 68 11.71 -11.95 0.16
C THR A 68 11.11 -10.64 0.64
N ASN A 69 9.78 -10.52 0.62
CA ASN A 69 8.99 -9.47 1.27
C ASN A 69 9.08 -9.55 2.81
N ALA A 70 10.22 -9.95 3.36
CA ALA A 70 10.38 -10.03 4.80
C ALA A 70 10.21 -8.63 5.41
N LEU A 71 9.29 -8.51 6.35
CA LEU A 71 9.19 -7.37 7.25
C LEU A 71 10.56 -7.17 7.90
N ALA A 72 11.24 -6.12 7.48
CA ALA A 72 12.59 -5.78 7.98
C ALA A 72 12.51 -4.86 9.19
N SER A 73 11.34 -4.65 9.78
CA SER A 73 11.16 -3.58 10.75
C SER A 73 10.65 -4.08 12.10
N SER A 74 11.25 -3.55 13.15
CA SER A 74 10.66 -3.53 14.48
C SER A 74 9.61 -2.45 14.54
N ILE A 75 8.56 -2.64 15.35
CA ILE A 75 7.53 -1.62 15.57
C ILE A 75 7.78 -0.98 16.93
N VAL A 76 7.80 0.35 16.93
CA VAL A 76 7.81 1.14 18.17
C VAL A 76 6.37 1.53 18.46
N LEU A 77 5.84 1.07 19.57
CA LEU A 77 4.55 1.48 20.12
C LEU A 77 4.75 2.65 21.09
N VAL A 78 4.02 3.72 20.86
CA VAL A 78 3.97 4.87 21.77
C VAL A 78 2.66 4.80 22.52
N CYS A 79 2.75 4.69 23.84
CA CYS A 79 1.61 4.48 24.74
C CYS A 79 1.54 5.57 25.79
N ARG A 80 0.32 5.93 26.19
CA ARG A 80 0.06 6.79 27.35
C ARG A 80 -0.92 6.11 28.28
N LYS A 81 -0.93 6.48 29.55
CA LYS A 81 -1.99 6.03 30.45
C LYS A 81 -3.34 6.49 29.91
N ARG A 82 -4.31 5.56 29.83
CA ARG A 82 -5.68 5.89 29.50
C ARG A 82 -6.31 6.64 30.68
N ALA A 83 -7.13 7.63 30.38
CA ALA A 83 -7.88 8.34 31.41
C ALA A 83 -8.76 7.37 32.21
N GLN A 84 -8.85 7.54 33.52
CA GLN A 84 -9.64 6.64 34.36
C GLN A 84 -11.15 6.76 34.10
N ASP A 85 -11.60 7.92 33.64
CA ASP A 85 -12.95 8.26 33.23
C ASP A 85 -13.19 8.10 31.73
N ALA A 86 -12.33 7.36 31.03
CA ALA A 86 -12.47 7.11 29.60
C ALA A 86 -13.88 6.60 29.26
N PRO A 87 -14.58 7.20 28.29
CA PRO A 87 -15.95 6.79 27.95
C PRO A 87 -15.95 5.43 27.25
N SER A 88 -17.11 4.77 27.26
CA SER A 88 -17.41 3.66 26.34
C SER A 88 -18.08 4.21 25.09
N CYS A 89 -17.89 3.53 23.94
CA CYS A 89 -18.58 3.88 22.71
C CYS A 89 -19.17 2.65 22.02
N THR A 90 -20.04 2.89 21.05
CA THR A 90 -20.58 1.82 20.19
C THR A 90 -19.62 1.54 19.03
N ARG A 91 -19.70 0.34 18.44
CA ARG A 91 -18.99 -0.01 17.20
C ARG A 91 -19.24 1.02 16.09
N ARG A 92 -20.46 1.57 15.99
CA ARG A 92 -20.79 2.59 14.99
C ARG A 92 -19.99 3.87 15.20
N THR A 93 -19.87 4.34 16.43
CA THR A 93 -19.06 5.52 16.78
C THR A 93 -17.58 5.26 16.50
N PHE A 94 -17.08 4.09 16.92
CA PHE A 94 -15.70 3.67 16.64
C PHE A 94 -15.39 3.69 15.14
N LEU A 95 -16.25 3.10 14.29
CA LEU A 95 -16.07 3.10 12.83
C LEU A 95 -16.06 4.51 12.24
N ALA A 96 -16.95 5.39 12.70
CA ALA A 96 -17.01 6.77 12.19
C ALA A 96 -15.71 7.54 12.52
N GLU A 97 -15.23 7.40 13.74
CA GLU A 97 -13.97 8.05 14.15
C GLU A 97 -12.76 7.41 13.50
N LEU A 98 -12.73 6.09 13.37
CA LEU A 98 -11.68 5.37 12.67
C LEU A 98 -11.52 5.89 11.24
N ARG A 99 -12.59 6.01 10.48
CA ARG A 99 -12.57 6.55 9.11
C ARG A 99 -12.05 7.97 9.06
N ARG A 100 -12.49 8.80 9.99
CA ARG A 100 -12.06 10.20 10.07
C ARG A 100 -10.56 10.35 10.32
N GLU A 101 -9.98 9.51 11.18
CA GLU A 101 -8.60 9.63 11.63
C GLU A 101 -7.61 8.77 10.82
N LEU A 102 -8.02 7.57 10.39
CA LEU A 102 -7.16 6.66 9.67
C LEU A 102 -6.80 7.17 8.27
N ARG A 103 -7.77 7.72 7.53
CA ARG A 103 -7.54 8.21 6.16
C ARG A 103 -6.45 9.27 6.04
N PRO A 104 -6.48 10.38 6.82
CA PRO A 104 -5.40 11.35 6.80
C PRO A 104 -4.06 10.74 7.25
N ALA A 105 -4.08 9.76 8.17
CA ALA A 105 -2.87 9.07 8.59
C ALA A 105 -2.28 8.24 7.46
N LEU A 106 -3.07 7.48 6.72
CA LEU A 106 -2.65 6.69 5.55
C LEU A 106 -2.07 7.60 4.46
N THR A 107 -2.73 8.71 4.15
CA THR A 107 -2.21 9.70 3.19
C THR A 107 -0.84 10.21 3.61
N ARG A 108 -0.64 10.57 4.88
CA ARG A 108 0.67 10.99 5.39
C ARG A 108 1.71 9.89 5.29
N MET A 109 1.34 8.63 5.57
CA MET A 109 2.24 7.49 5.48
C MET A 109 2.71 7.25 4.03
N GLN A 110 1.79 7.32 3.06
CA GLN A 110 2.13 7.21 1.64
C GLN A 110 3.00 8.39 1.18
N THR A 111 2.71 9.60 1.63
CA THR A 111 3.53 10.79 1.31
C THR A 111 4.93 10.67 1.90
N SER A 112 5.05 10.11 3.10
CA SER A 112 6.34 9.86 3.76
C SER A 112 7.08 8.62 3.23
N ASN A 113 6.58 7.98 2.17
CA ASN A 113 7.15 6.80 1.53
C ASN A 113 7.43 5.62 2.49
N ILE A 114 6.50 5.37 3.42
CA ILE A 114 6.52 4.14 4.20
C ILE A 114 6.41 2.97 3.21
N ALA A 115 7.29 1.97 3.33
CA ALA A 115 7.27 0.83 2.44
C ALA A 115 5.89 0.14 2.48
N PRO A 116 5.32 -0.29 1.34
CA PRO A 116 4.02 -0.95 1.29
C PRO A 116 3.92 -2.15 2.25
N VAL A 117 4.98 -2.94 2.36
CA VAL A 117 5.05 -4.06 3.30
C VAL A 117 4.83 -3.63 4.76
N ASP A 118 5.26 -2.43 5.13
CA ASP A 118 5.13 -1.88 6.49
C ASP A 118 3.84 -1.09 6.69
N LEU A 119 3.13 -0.73 5.61
CA LEU A 119 1.96 0.18 5.66
C LEU A 119 0.80 -0.43 6.44
N ALA A 120 0.51 -1.72 6.23
CA ALA A 120 -0.55 -2.41 6.95
C ALA A 120 -0.29 -2.39 8.46
N GLN A 121 0.93 -2.67 8.89
CA GLN A 121 1.32 -2.61 10.30
C GLN A 121 1.37 -1.18 10.85
N ALA A 122 1.85 -0.22 10.07
CA ALA A 122 1.84 1.18 10.44
C ALA A 122 0.42 1.72 10.64
N SER A 123 -0.55 1.24 9.84
CA SER A 123 -1.97 1.63 9.94
C SER A 123 -2.64 1.15 11.22
N ILE A 124 -2.13 0.07 11.84
CA ILE A 124 -2.62 -0.42 13.12
C ILE A 124 -2.51 0.65 14.21
N GLY A 125 -1.45 1.46 14.20
CA GLY A 125 -1.24 2.49 15.19
C GLY A 125 -2.36 3.52 15.27
N PRO A 126 -2.66 4.27 14.21
CA PRO A 126 -3.78 5.20 14.18
C PRO A 126 -5.12 4.52 14.48
N GLY A 127 -5.33 3.30 13.97
CA GLY A 127 -6.55 2.53 14.22
C GLY A 127 -6.70 2.16 15.70
N MET A 128 -5.65 1.64 16.31
CA MET A 128 -5.65 1.26 17.72
C MET A 128 -5.62 2.49 18.65
N ALA A 129 -5.14 3.65 18.18
CA ALA A 129 -5.26 4.91 18.90
C ALA A 129 -6.73 5.30 19.09
N VAL A 130 -7.57 5.10 18.07
CA VAL A 130 -9.02 5.31 18.18
C VAL A 130 -9.65 4.27 19.10
N TYR A 131 -9.33 2.99 18.95
CA TYR A 131 -9.89 1.92 19.76
C TYR A 131 -9.54 2.06 21.24
N SER A 132 -8.27 2.26 21.56
CA SER A 132 -7.75 2.20 22.93
C SER A 132 -8.01 3.46 23.77
N ARG A 133 -8.49 4.55 23.15
CA ARG A 133 -8.91 5.74 23.89
C ARG A 133 -10.19 5.53 24.70
N TYR A 134 -11.01 4.57 24.27
CA TYR A 134 -12.23 4.18 24.96
C TYR A 134 -11.95 3.14 26.03
N ALA A 135 -12.74 3.19 27.14
CA ALA A 135 -12.74 2.14 28.14
C ALA A 135 -13.19 0.82 27.54
N LYS A 136 -14.27 0.89 26.71
CA LYS A 136 -14.83 -0.23 25.98
C LYS A 136 -15.46 0.25 24.67
N VAL A 137 -15.32 -0.57 23.64
CA VAL A 137 -16.09 -0.45 22.40
C VAL A 137 -17.12 -1.58 22.41
N LEU A 138 -18.41 -1.25 22.27
CA LEU A 138 -19.50 -2.19 22.43
C LEU A 138 -20.11 -2.57 21.07
N GLU A 139 -20.32 -3.86 20.87
CA GLU A 139 -21.10 -4.42 19.77
C GLU A 139 -22.60 -4.13 19.97
N ALA A 140 -23.43 -4.46 18.97
CA ALA A 140 -24.88 -4.23 19.01
C ALA A 140 -25.59 -5.05 20.10
N ASP A 141 -25.03 -6.19 20.49
CA ASP A 141 -25.53 -7.06 21.56
C ASP A 141 -25.03 -6.66 22.96
N GLY A 142 -24.27 -5.57 23.07
CA GLY A 142 -23.70 -5.08 24.32
C GLY A 142 -22.39 -5.78 24.74
N SER A 143 -21.92 -6.78 23.99
CA SER A 143 -20.62 -7.39 24.20
C SER A 143 -19.47 -6.44 23.84
N GLU A 144 -18.29 -6.67 24.40
CA GLU A 144 -17.10 -5.87 24.08
C GLU A 144 -16.49 -6.32 22.74
N LEU A 145 -16.21 -5.36 21.85
CA LEU A 145 -15.51 -5.59 20.60
C LEU A 145 -14.09 -6.07 20.91
N SER A 146 -13.74 -7.28 20.50
CA SER A 146 -12.40 -7.84 20.74
C SER A 146 -11.33 -7.09 19.92
N ILE A 147 -10.09 -7.12 20.40
CA ILE A 147 -8.95 -6.53 19.69
C ILE A 147 -8.75 -7.19 18.32
N ARG A 148 -8.94 -8.50 18.20
CA ARG A 148 -8.93 -9.20 16.90
C ARG A 148 -9.91 -8.60 15.91
N LYS A 149 -11.16 -8.38 16.33
CA LYS A 149 -12.17 -7.74 15.49
C LYS A 149 -11.81 -6.29 15.17
N ALA A 150 -11.24 -5.55 16.12
CA ALA A 150 -10.78 -4.18 15.88
C ALA A 150 -9.67 -4.14 14.81
N LEU A 151 -8.69 -5.06 14.86
CA LEU A 151 -7.65 -5.21 13.84
C LEU A 151 -8.22 -5.57 12.46
N GLN A 152 -9.19 -6.49 12.41
CA GLN A 152 -9.89 -6.83 11.17
C GLN A 152 -10.60 -5.61 10.56
N ILE A 153 -11.27 -4.82 11.38
CA ILE A 153 -11.92 -3.58 10.94
C ILE A 153 -10.91 -2.56 10.41
N ILE A 154 -9.77 -2.40 11.08
CA ILE A 154 -8.71 -1.49 10.64
C ILE A 154 -8.18 -1.91 9.26
N ASN A 155 -7.95 -3.21 9.04
CA ASN A 155 -7.53 -3.73 7.75
C ASN A 155 -8.60 -3.56 6.66
N GLN A 156 -9.89 -3.77 6.99
CA GLN A 156 -10.99 -3.50 6.07
C GLN A 156 -11.07 -2.02 5.67
N GLU A 157 -10.84 -1.10 6.60
CA GLU A 157 -10.82 0.34 6.30
C GLU A 157 -9.58 0.74 5.49
N LEU A 158 -8.44 0.04 5.63
CA LEU A 158 -7.27 0.20 4.76
C LEU A 158 -7.60 -0.24 3.33
N ASP A 159 -8.25 -1.38 3.14
CA ASP A 159 -8.68 -1.86 1.82
C ASP A 159 -9.70 -0.91 1.18
N ALA A 160 -10.65 -0.41 1.98
CA ALA A 160 -11.64 0.58 1.53
C ALA A 160 -10.96 1.89 1.07
N TYR A 161 -9.93 2.34 1.78
CA TYR A 161 -9.13 3.51 1.41
C TYR A 161 -8.48 3.35 0.04
N PHE A 162 -7.86 2.20 -0.24
CA PHE A 162 -7.27 1.92 -1.55
C PHE A 162 -8.34 1.84 -2.66
N THR A 163 -9.47 1.20 -2.38
CA THR A 163 -10.57 1.07 -3.34
C THR A 163 -11.15 2.43 -3.73
N GLU A 164 -11.23 3.38 -2.79
CA GLU A 164 -11.68 4.74 -3.09
C GLU A 164 -10.70 5.50 -3.98
N GLN A 165 -9.40 5.29 -3.79
CA GLN A 165 -8.38 5.88 -4.67
C GLN A 165 -8.53 5.41 -6.12
N GLU A 166 -9.02 4.17 -6.35
CA GLU A 166 -9.30 3.66 -7.69
C GLU A 166 -10.37 4.49 -8.44
N GLY A 167 -11.28 5.15 -7.74
CA GLY A 167 -12.31 6.00 -8.34
C GLY A 167 -11.78 7.18 -9.14
N ALA A 168 -10.58 7.66 -8.85
CA ALA A 168 -9.92 8.77 -9.52
C ALA A 168 -9.02 8.33 -10.71
N ILE A 169 -8.92 7.02 -10.98
CA ILE A 169 -8.06 6.42 -12.00
C ILE A 169 -8.84 6.30 -13.31
N ASP A 170 -8.15 6.34 -14.46
CA ASP A 170 -8.75 6.11 -15.78
C ASP A 170 -9.47 4.76 -15.88
N GLU A 171 -10.46 4.67 -16.77
CA GLU A 171 -11.34 3.51 -16.89
C GLU A 171 -10.58 2.23 -17.29
N ALA A 172 -9.61 2.35 -18.20
CA ALA A 172 -8.81 1.21 -18.65
C ALA A 172 -7.96 0.64 -17.50
N SER A 173 -7.30 1.52 -16.72
CA SER A 173 -6.52 1.12 -15.54
C SER A 173 -7.39 0.45 -14.47
N ARG A 174 -8.64 0.92 -14.25
CA ARG A 174 -9.58 0.26 -13.32
C ARG A 174 -9.94 -1.16 -13.74
N VAL A 175 -10.07 -1.42 -15.05
CA VAL A 175 -10.28 -2.78 -15.55
C VAL A 175 -9.02 -3.63 -15.35
N CYS A 176 -7.83 -3.09 -15.68
CA CYS A 176 -6.58 -3.80 -15.45
C CYS A 176 -6.41 -4.19 -13.97
N ILE A 177 -6.73 -3.29 -13.03
CA ILE A 177 -6.71 -3.59 -11.59
C ILE A 177 -7.70 -4.72 -11.25
N ALA A 178 -8.92 -4.69 -11.81
CA ALA A 178 -9.92 -5.72 -11.57
C ALA A 178 -9.51 -7.09 -12.12
N LEU A 179 -8.96 -7.14 -13.34
CA LEU A 179 -8.42 -8.36 -13.94
C LEU A 179 -7.22 -8.87 -13.13
N TYR A 180 -6.27 -7.98 -12.82
CA TYR A 180 -5.10 -8.31 -12.01
C TYR A 180 -5.48 -8.87 -10.64
N SER A 181 -6.46 -8.30 -9.97
CA SER A 181 -6.87 -8.74 -8.64
C SER A 181 -7.39 -10.19 -8.59
N GLN A 182 -7.80 -10.74 -9.73
CA GLN A 182 -8.34 -12.10 -9.82
C GLN A 182 -7.36 -13.07 -10.47
N TYR A 183 -6.66 -12.64 -11.52
CA TYR A 183 -5.91 -13.52 -12.42
C TYR A 183 -4.42 -13.16 -12.53
N ALA A 184 -3.95 -12.07 -11.92
CA ALA A 184 -2.64 -11.49 -12.19
C ALA A 184 -2.45 -11.28 -13.70
N PHE A 185 -1.40 -11.87 -14.29
CA PHE A 185 -1.13 -11.87 -15.74
C PHE A 185 -1.56 -13.17 -16.42
N ASN A 186 -2.24 -14.07 -15.72
CA ASN A 186 -2.71 -15.33 -16.31
C ASN A 186 -3.88 -15.11 -17.25
N GLU A 187 -4.05 -16.06 -18.17
CA GLU A 187 -5.17 -16.08 -19.11
C GLU A 187 -6.51 -16.32 -18.41
N LEU A 188 -7.55 -15.66 -18.93
CA LEU A 188 -8.95 -15.88 -18.56
C LEU A 188 -9.82 -15.93 -19.81
N SER A 189 -11.05 -16.42 -19.68
CA SER A 189 -11.98 -16.45 -20.82
C SER A 189 -12.36 -15.04 -21.27
N PHE A 190 -12.56 -14.84 -22.57
CA PHE A 190 -12.99 -13.55 -23.12
C PHE A 190 -14.32 -13.09 -22.49
N GLY A 191 -15.25 -14.03 -22.23
CA GLY A 191 -16.55 -13.71 -21.62
C GLY A 191 -16.42 -13.12 -20.23
N GLU A 192 -15.57 -13.69 -19.37
CA GLU A 192 -15.31 -13.19 -18.02
C GLU A 192 -14.63 -11.82 -18.07
N ALA A 193 -13.62 -11.66 -18.93
CA ALA A 193 -12.92 -10.40 -19.12
C ALA A 193 -13.88 -9.30 -19.61
N ASP A 194 -14.76 -9.60 -20.55
CA ASP A 194 -15.72 -8.65 -21.14
C ASP A 194 -16.76 -8.18 -20.09
N VAL A 195 -17.23 -9.09 -19.23
CA VAL A 195 -18.12 -8.72 -18.10
C VAL A 195 -17.44 -7.73 -17.16
N LEU A 196 -16.19 -7.97 -16.80
CA LEU A 196 -15.42 -7.05 -15.94
C LEU A 196 -15.18 -5.70 -16.62
N ALA A 197 -14.84 -5.71 -17.91
CA ALA A 197 -14.60 -4.49 -18.67
C ALA A 197 -15.87 -3.63 -18.77
N ARG A 198 -17.02 -4.23 -19.10
CA ARG A 198 -18.32 -3.53 -19.19
C ARG A 198 -18.75 -2.97 -17.85
N ALA A 199 -18.52 -3.69 -16.75
CA ALA A 199 -18.82 -3.20 -15.41
C ALA A 199 -18.02 -1.94 -15.01
N LYS A 200 -16.93 -1.63 -15.74
CA LYS A 200 -16.10 -0.43 -15.57
C LYS A 200 -16.20 0.56 -16.73
N ASN A 201 -17.27 0.47 -17.54
CA ASN A 201 -17.58 1.33 -18.69
C ASN A 201 -16.54 1.33 -19.81
N THR A 202 -15.88 0.18 -20.05
CA THR A 202 -14.92 0.01 -21.13
C THR A 202 -15.09 -1.34 -21.84
N SER A 203 -14.18 -1.70 -22.74
CA SER A 203 -14.21 -2.95 -23.49
C SER A 203 -12.82 -3.57 -23.60
N ILE A 204 -12.77 -4.89 -23.82
CA ILE A 204 -11.51 -5.59 -24.07
C ILE A 204 -10.80 -5.03 -25.33
N ALA A 205 -11.56 -4.65 -26.35
CA ALA A 205 -11.00 -4.00 -27.55
C ALA A 205 -10.29 -2.68 -27.23
N ALA A 206 -10.78 -1.90 -26.25
CA ALA A 206 -10.12 -0.68 -25.81
C ALA A 206 -8.80 -1.00 -25.07
N LEU A 207 -8.76 -2.05 -24.24
CA LEU A 207 -7.53 -2.48 -23.58
C LEU A 207 -6.46 -2.95 -24.59
N VAL A 208 -6.87 -3.74 -25.60
CA VAL A 208 -5.97 -4.19 -26.66
C VAL A 208 -5.42 -3.01 -27.47
N ARG A 209 -6.26 -2.03 -27.82
CA ARG A 209 -5.83 -0.80 -28.52
C ARG A 209 -4.83 0.04 -27.72
N LEU A 210 -4.96 0.04 -26.40
CA LEU A 210 -4.05 0.74 -25.47
C LEU A 210 -2.83 -0.13 -25.12
N GLU A 211 -2.68 -1.30 -25.71
CA GLU A 211 -1.58 -2.23 -25.47
C GLU A 211 -1.46 -2.63 -23.98
N LEU A 212 -2.62 -2.86 -23.33
CA LEU A 212 -2.72 -3.29 -21.94
C LEU A 212 -3.00 -4.79 -21.82
N ALA A 213 -3.63 -5.37 -22.82
CA ALA A 213 -4.04 -6.77 -22.85
C ALA A 213 -3.90 -7.37 -24.24
N SER A 214 -3.73 -8.69 -24.28
CA SER A 214 -3.84 -9.50 -25.50
C SER A 214 -5.12 -10.31 -25.46
N ALA A 215 -5.83 -10.35 -26.60
CA ALA A 215 -7.04 -11.16 -26.76
C ALA A 215 -6.87 -12.06 -27.99
N LYS A 216 -6.75 -13.37 -27.78
CA LYS A 216 -6.54 -14.36 -28.84
C LYS A 216 -7.32 -15.62 -28.52
N GLN A 217 -7.92 -16.25 -29.58
CA GLN A 217 -8.56 -17.56 -29.50
C GLN A 217 -9.59 -17.73 -28.37
N GLY A 218 -10.29 -16.65 -28.01
CA GLY A 218 -11.31 -16.67 -26.93
C GLY A 218 -10.76 -16.53 -25.51
N SER A 219 -9.45 -16.32 -25.34
CA SER A 219 -8.82 -15.95 -24.08
C SER A 219 -8.28 -14.52 -24.08
N VAL A 220 -8.12 -13.96 -22.90
CA VAL A 220 -7.58 -12.62 -22.64
C VAL A 220 -6.56 -12.72 -21.51
N HIS A 221 -5.47 -12.00 -21.60
CA HIS A 221 -4.55 -11.77 -20.48
C HIS A 221 -4.04 -10.32 -20.50
N LEU A 222 -3.70 -9.78 -19.33
CA LEU A 222 -2.96 -8.54 -19.23
C LEU A 222 -1.53 -8.76 -19.75
N LEU A 223 -1.01 -7.82 -20.53
CA LEU A 223 0.39 -7.90 -20.96
C LEU A 223 1.31 -7.83 -19.75
N ASP A 224 2.20 -8.83 -19.65
CA ASP A 224 3.27 -8.81 -18.64
C ASP A 224 4.37 -7.84 -19.08
N ARG A 225 5.23 -7.46 -18.14
CA ARG A 225 6.24 -6.40 -18.31
C ARG A 225 7.13 -6.61 -19.54
N PRO A 226 7.65 -7.82 -19.85
CA PRO A 226 8.44 -8.04 -21.05
C PRO A 226 7.67 -7.84 -22.37
N GLU A 227 6.35 -7.88 -22.34
CA GLU A 227 5.47 -7.72 -23.50
C GLU A 227 5.06 -6.26 -23.73
N LEU A 228 5.34 -5.37 -22.76
CA LEU A 228 4.89 -3.98 -22.80
C LEU A 228 5.63 -3.18 -23.90
N PRO A 229 4.93 -2.24 -24.56
CA PRO A 229 5.57 -1.30 -25.46
C PRO A 229 6.55 -0.39 -24.72
N ALA A 230 7.51 0.18 -25.44
CA ALA A 230 8.37 1.21 -24.90
C ALA A 230 7.55 2.44 -24.45
N PHE A 231 8.01 3.14 -23.41
CA PHE A 231 7.34 4.34 -22.91
C PHE A 231 7.29 5.43 -23.99
N THR A 232 6.11 5.99 -24.21
CA THR A 232 5.83 7.13 -25.09
C THR A 232 4.81 8.07 -24.44
N ALA A 233 4.60 9.25 -25.02
CA ALA A 233 3.55 10.18 -24.55
C ALA A 233 2.14 9.53 -24.56
N ARG A 234 1.90 8.53 -25.43
CA ARG A 234 0.64 7.78 -25.47
C ARG A 234 0.49 6.84 -24.27
N SER A 235 1.56 6.39 -23.66
CA SER A 235 1.50 5.58 -22.44
C SER A 235 0.71 6.27 -21.31
N GLU A 236 0.71 7.62 -21.29
CA GLU A 236 -0.04 8.41 -20.32
C GLU A 236 -1.58 8.40 -20.53
N GLU A 237 -2.09 7.64 -21.48
CA GLU A 237 -3.53 7.34 -21.57
C GLU A 237 -3.99 6.31 -20.53
N SER A 238 -3.04 5.62 -19.88
CA SER A 238 -3.30 4.61 -18.85
C SER A 238 -2.29 4.69 -17.71
N LEU A 239 -2.78 4.94 -16.51
CA LEU A 239 -1.95 4.91 -15.29
C LEU A 239 -1.37 3.50 -15.05
N TRP A 240 -2.14 2.45 -15.38
CA TRP A 240 -1.67 1.07 -15.31
C TRP A 240 -0.42 0.87 -16.16
N LEU A 241 -0.48 1.26 -17.46
CA LEU A 241 0.64 1.08 -18.38
C LEU A 241 1.90 1.80 -17.88
N VAL A 242 1.77 3.07 -17.52
CA VAL A 242 2.89 3.85 -16.98
C VAL A 242 3.47 3.19 -15.73
N THR A 243 2.61 2.71 -14.82
CA THR A 243 3.09 2.07 -13.60
C THR A 243 3.87 0.79 -13.90
N GLN A 244 3.38 -0.06 -14.79
CA GLN A 244 4.09 -1.29 -15.17
C GLN A 244 5.40 -0.98 -15.93
N GLN A 245 5.43 0.03 -16.78
CA GLN A 245 6.66 0.49 -17.47
C GLN A 245 7.69 1.05 -16.49
N VAL A 246 7.27 1.78 -15.44
CA VAL A 246 8.19 2.25 -14.39
C VAL A 246 8.72 1.08 -13.57
N VAL A 247 7.88 0.07 -13.26
CA VAL A 247 8.34 -1.17 -12.60
C VAL A 247 9.36 -1.90 -13.45
N GLN A 248 9.09 -2.07 -14.75
CA GLN A 248 10.01 -2.71 -15.69
C GLN A 248 11.34 -1.93 -15.75
N ALA A 249 11.29 -0.61 -15.89
CA ALA A 249 12.48 0.23 -15.91
C ALA A 249 13.30 0.11 -14.61
N LEU A 250 12.62 -0.07 -13.44
CA LEU A 250 13.32 -0.31 -12.19
C LEU A 250 14.12 -1.62 -12.21
N GLN A 251 13.50 -2.67 -12.74
CA GLN A 251 14.11 -4.01 -12.81
C GLN A 251 15.29 -4.06 -13.79
N GLU A 252 15.16 -3.41 -14.95
CA GLU A 252 16.14 -3.48 -16.04
C GLU A 252 17.23 -2.42 -15.96
N GLN A 253 16.88 -1.18 -15.53
CA GLN A 253 17.75 0.01 -15.62
C GLN A 253 17.93 0.70 -14.26
N GLY A 254 17.25 0.21 -13.22
CA GLY A 254 17.30 0.78 -11.88
C GLY A 254 16.66 2.18 -11.81
N VAL A 255 17.04 2.93 -10.78
CA VAL A 255 16.51 4.28 -10.50
C VAL A 255 16.66 5.24 -11.69
N LYS A 256 17.71 5.10 -12.49
CA LYS A 256 17.96 5.98 -13.65
C LYS A 256 16.88 5.81 -14.73
N GLY A 257 16.50 4.57 -15.06
CA GLY A 257 15.46 4.29 -16.05
C GLY A 257 14.11 4.85 -15.60
N CYS A 258 13.74 4.62 -14.34
CA CYS A 258 12.53 5.18 -13.75
C CYS A 258 12.50 6.71 -13.80
N ALA A 259 13.61 7.36 -13.44
CA ALA A 259 13.73 8.81 -13.44
C ALA A 259 13.51 9.41 -14.83
N THR A 260 13.98 8.74 -15.88
CA THR A 260 13.74 9.14 -17.28
C THR A 260 12.24 9.14 -17.61
N ILE A 261 11.51 8.07 -17.27
CA ILE A 261 10.08 8.00 -17.49
C ILE A 261 9.37 9.08 -16.65
N VAL A 262 9.65 9.14 -15.34
CA VAL A 262 8.98 10.05 -14.41
C VAL A 262 9.21 11.53 -14.77
N SER A 263 10.40 11.91 -15.21
CA SER A 263 10.70 13.28 -15.68
C SER A 263 9.94 13.65 -16.97
N SER A 264 9.56 12.66 -17.77
CA SER A 264 8.86 12.82 -19.04
C SER A 264 7.34 12.92 -18.88
N LEU A 265 6.78 12.57 -17.72
CA LEU A 265 5.33 12.62 -17.48
C LEU A 265 4.78 14.06 -17.57
N ARG A 266 3.67 14.23 -18.26
CA ARG A 266 2.99 15.51 -18.46
C ARG A 266 1.51 15.49 -18.04
N ARG A 267 0.84 14.34 -18.17
CA ARG A 267 -0.60 14.16 -17.90
C ARG A 267 -0.83 13.39 -16.60
N ILE A 268 0.02 12.43 -16.29
CA ILE A 268 -0.06 11.62 -15.09
C ILE A 268 0.84 12.23 -14.01
N ALA A 269 0.27 12.51 -12.85
CA ALA A 269 1.07 12.94 -11.70
C ALA A 269 1.96 11.78 -11.22
N PRO A 270 3.26 12.00 -10.98
CA PRO A 270 4.15 10.95 -10.49
C PRO A 270 3.63 10.22 -9.23
N ASP A 271 3.02 10.96 -8.31
CA ASP A 271 2.47 10.38 -7.08
C ASP A 271 1.29 9.44 -7.34
N SER A 272 0.59 9.54 -8.49
CA SER A 272 -0.44 8.58 -8.88
C SER A 272 0.16 7.21 -9.22
N VAL A 273 1.34 7.18 -9.85
CA VAL A 273 2.09 5.93 -10.12
C VAL A 273 2.46 5.25 -8.81
N LYS A 274 2.98 6.03 -7.85
CA LYS A 274 3.29 5.52 -6.51
C LYS A 274 2.04 5.01 -5.78
N ALA A 275 0.93 5.76 -5.84
CA ALA A 275 -0.33 5.35 -5.21
C ALA A 275 -0.86 4.03 -5.80
N LEU A 276 -0.79 3.85 -7.13
CA LEU A 276 -1.16 2.59 -7.76
C LEU A 276 -0.22 1.45 -7.34
N ALA A 277 1.09 1.70 -7.20
CA ALA A 277 2.02 0.68 -6.71
C ALA A 277 1.66 0.19 -5.30
N TYR A 278 1.22 1.07 -4.38
CA TYR A 278 0.70 0.65 -3.07
C TYR A 278 -0.52 -0.25 -3.20
N ARG A 279 -1.44 0.08 -4.09
CA ARG A 279 -2.64 -0.73 -4.32
C ARG A 279 -2.30 -2.10 -4.88
N LEU A 280 -1.41 -2.16 -5.88
CA LEU A 280 -1.00 -3.41 -6.52
C LEU A 280 -0.21 -4.29 -5.55
N TYR A 281 0.64 -3.67 -4.69
CA TYR A 281 1.26 -4.38 -3.58
C TYR A 281 0.22 -5.05 -2.68
N SER A 282 -0.77 -4.28 -2.21
CA SER A 282 -1.82 -4.80 -1.31
C SER A 282 -2.57 -5.98 -1.93
N LEU A 283 -2.92 -5.90 -3.22
CA LEU A 283 -3.59 -6.98 -3.94
C LEU A 283 -2.69 -8.23 -4.06
N ALA A 284 -1.43 -8.03 -4.43
CA ALA A 284 -0.46 -9.13 -4.59
C ALA A 284 -0.18 -9.83 -3.24
N ASP A 285 -0.03 -9.06 -2.16
CA ASP A 285 0.21 -9.57 -0.81
C ASP A 285 -0.98 -10.40 -0.30
N GLN A 286 -2.22 -9.90 -0.46
CA GLN A 286 -3.45 -10.62 -0.11
C GLN A 286 -3.62 -11.94 -0.88
N LYS A 287 -3.10 -12.02 -2.10
CA LYS A 287 -3.15 -13.21 -2.96
C LYS A 287 -1.95 -14.15 -2.77
N GLY A 288 -0.97 -13.76 -1.95
CA GLY A 288 0.26 -14.53 -1.78
C GLY A 288 1.19 -14.51 -2.99
N TRP A 289 1.02 -13.53 -3.91
CA TRP A 289 1.89 -13.35 -5.08
C TRP A 289 3.18 -12.63 -4.68
N THR A 290 4.06 -13.33 -3.99
CA THR A 290 5.23 -12.76 -3.31
C THR A 290 6.15 -11.99 -4.25
N GLN A 291 6.38 -12.47 -5.47
CA GLN A 291 7.24 -11.80 -6.45
C GLN A 291 6.62 -10.49 -6.94
N GLU A 292 5.32 -10.49 -7.21
CA GLU A 292 4.59 -9.29 -7.60
C GLU A 292 4.58 -8.26 -6.47
N ALA A 293 4.28 -8.68 -5.25
CA ALA A 293 4.35 -7.81 -4.08
C ALA A 293 5.75 -7.20 -3.91
N TYR A 294 6.81 -8.00 -4.10
CA TYR A 294 8.20 -7.54 -4.00
C TYR A 294 8.52 -6.41 -5.00
N VAL A 295 8.12 -6.52 -6.25
CA VAL A 295 8.46 -5.49 -7.25
C VAL A 295 7.74 -4.16 -6.98
N TYR A 296 6.48 -4.18 -6.55
CA TYR A 296 5.76 -2.95 -6.19
C TYR A 296 6.31 -2.33 -4.90
N ASN A 297 6.67 -3.15 -3.92
CA ASN A 297 7.35 -2.67 -2.71
C ASN A 297 8.68 -1.99 -3.05
N SER A 298 9.47 -2.60 -3.93
CA SER A 298 10.76 -2.08 -4.36
C SER A 298 10.62 -0.72 -5.07
N LEU A 299 9.58 -0.55 -5.89
CA LEU A 299 9.29 0.71 -6.55
C LEU A 299 9.02 1.83 -5.54
N VAL A 300 8.18 1.57 -4.54
CA VAL A 300 7.87 2.58 -3.52
C VAL A 300 9.08 2.91 -2.66
N VAL A 301 9.87 1.91 -2.27
CA VAL A 301 11.11 2.11 -1.49
C VAL A 301 12.10 2.99 -2.24
N ALA A 302 12.24 2.80 -3.56
CA ALA A 302 13.14 3.60 -4.40
C ALA A 302 12.55 4.97 -4.79
N TRP A 303 11.31 5.29 -4.42
CA TRP A 303 10.58 6.44 -4.97
C TRP A 303 11.25 7.78 -4.72
N ASN A 304 11.80 8.02 -3.53
CA ASN A 304 12.52 9.27 -3.22
C ASN A 304 13.73 9.48 -4.13
N ASP A 305 14.50 8.43 -4.37
CA ASP A 305 15.68 8.47 -5.22
C ASP A 305 15.28 8.71 -6.68
N ILE A 306 14.16 8.07 -7.13
CA ILE A 306 13.59 8.26 -8.46
C ILE A 306 13.17 9.73 -8.65
N GLN A 307 12.41 10.30 -7.71
CA GLN A 307 11.95 11.70 -7.79
C GLN A 307 13.12 12.68 -7.78
N THR A 308 14.10 12.48 -6.90
CA THR A 308 15.29 13.32 -6.83
C THR A 308 16.03 13.31 -8.16
N LYS A 309 16.25 12.14 -8.72
CA LYS A 309 16.95 11.99 -10.00
C LYS A 309 16.15 12.52 -11.18
N ALA A 310 14.82 12.39 -11.17
CA ALA A 310 13.95 12.96 -12.20
C ALA A 310 14.00 14.50 -12.22
N LEU A 311 14.05 15.12 -11.04
CA LEU A 311 14.21 16.58 -10.93
C LEU A 311 15.56 17.06 -11.48
N ASP A 312 16.64 16.31 -11.25
CA ASP A 312 17.97 16.65 -11.78
C ASP A 312 18.02 16.49 -13.31
N THR A 313 17.41 15.46 -13.86
CA THR A 313 17.28 15.24 -15.31
C THR A 313 16.55 16.41 -15.95
N SER A 314 15.40 16.81 -15.41
CA SER A 314 14.61 17.95 -15.91
C SER A 314 15.37 19.28 -15.90
N LYS A 315 16.23 19.52 -14.89
CA LYS A 315 17.08 20.72 -14.82
C LYS A 315 18.18 20.71 -15.87
N THR A 316 18.75 19.55 -16.14
CA THR A 316 19.84 19.40 -17.14
C THR A 316 19.30 19.60 -18.54
N GLU A 317 18.15 19.04 -18.87
CA GLU A 317 17.47 19.24 -20.17
C GLU A 317 17.12 20.71 -20.43
N ARG A 318 16.58 21.40 -19.41
CA ARG A 318 16.29 22.84 -19.51
C ARG A 318 17.55 23.69 -19.74
N ARG A 319 18.69 23.34 -19.13
CA ARG A 319 19.96 24.03 -19.34
C ARG A 319 20.50 23.79 -20.75
N GLN A 320 20.36 22.58 -21.27
CA GLN A 320 20.80 22.27 -22.64
C GLN A 320 19.90 22.91 -23.70
N GLY A 321 18.58 22.92 -23.51
CA GLY A 321 17.66 23.65 -24.38
C GLY A 321 17.94 25.14 -24.44
N SER A 322 18.19 25.79 -23.31
CA SER A 322 18.55 27.22 -23.21
C SER A 322 19.88 27.57 -23.87
N LEU A 323 20.86 26.64 -23.93
CA LEU A 323 22.13 26.84 -24.61
C LEU A 323 22.02 26.76 -26.13
N LEU A 324 21.06 25.97 -26.64
CA LEU A 324 20.82 25.86 -28.08
C LEU A 324 20.02 27.05 -28.65
N ASP A 325 19.22 27.73 -27.84
CA ASP A 325 18.47 28.93 -28.24
C ASP A 325 19.33 30.20 -28.31
N PHE A 326 20.54 30.21 -27.75
CA PHE A 326 21.51 31.32 -27.84
C PHE A 326 22.50 31.18 -28.98
N GLY A 327 22.39 30.14 -29.82
CA GLY A 327 23.32 29.83 -30.92
C GLY A 327 22.72 29.98 -32.33
N ALA A 328 21.55 30.61 -32.49
CA ALA A 328 20.90 30.84 -33.79
C ALA A 328 20.77 32.34 -34.10
#